data_44e1bebc211d4ec5d512cf87d5518ba6
#
_entry.id   44e1bebc211d4ec5d512cf87d5518ba6
#
_cell.length_a   1.000
_cell.length_b   1.000
_cell.length_c   1.000
_cell.angle_alpha   90.00
_cell.angle_beta   90.00
_cell.angle_gamma   90.00
#
_symmetry.space_group_name_H-M   'P 1'
#
loop_
_entity.id
_entity.type
_entity.pdbx_description
1 polymer ?
#
loop_
_entity_poly.entity_id
_entity_poly.type
_entity_poly.pdbx_seq_one_letter_code
_entity_poly.pdbx_strand_id
1 'polypeptide(L)'
;AGKSRNIPPHEPDAVEPDTAYPIESMPCHVLAHKFHWKDLLTAAENGTVAESEEKYEPLTVELSKHLQGGSQAKRTKIAKLLMYADALLKMLSRDHIKEAKAKIGEDGETKIAPAHPFMFTSGENVDPLLQEALIESYLDRDFSGDIRQYVMSKHRKDLIRLQVLLIALRINGWSLELLSVRTHLRIDSKEIMAYMRQLGCRSVKGGNNPTVKLDLEGKPLVDYLPEIRARAKRAKPRE
;
A
#
# COMPACT_ATOMS: atom_id res chain seq x y z
N ALA A 1 -14.83 11.66 20.19
CA ALA A 1 -14.32 10.54 19.41
C ALA A 1 -13.28 11.09 18.43
N GLY A 2 -11.97 10.82 18.70
CA GLY A 2 -10.89 11.22 17.80
C GLY A 2 -11.05 10.46 16.49
N LYS A 3 -11.01 11.16 15.36
CA LYS A 3 -10.95 10.52 14.05
C LYS A 3 -9.74 9.60 14.06
N SER A 4 -9.97 8.28 14.00
CA SER A 4 -8.93 7.28 13.79
C SER A 4 -8.23 7.65 12.50
N ARG A 5 -6.93 7.88 12.55
CA ARG A 5 -6.15 8.15 11.34
C ARG A 5 -5.87 6.86 10.59
N ASN A 6 -5.84 6.98 9.27
CA ASN A 6 -5.45 5.93 8.34
C ASN A 6 -3.94 5.69 8.32
N ILE A 7 -3.24 5.82 9.44
CA ILE A 7 -1.81 5.51 9.47
C ILE A 7 -1.66 4.00 9.45
N PRO A 8 -0.77 3.44 8.60
CA PRO A 8 -0.41 2.03 8.67
C PRO A 8 -0.01 1.60 10.08
N PRO A 9 -0.13 0.33 10.44
CA PRO A 9 0.34 -0.19 11.71
C PRO A 9 1.77 0.25 11.98
N HIS A 10 2.03 0.78 13.18
CA HIS A 10 3.32 1.36 13.54
C HIS A 10 3.60 1.23 15.04
N GLU A 11 4.89 1.25 15.38
CA GLU A 11 5.41 1.25 16.75
C GLU A 11 5.81 2.68 17.13
N PRO A 12 5.02 3.36 17.96
CA PRO A 12 5.20 4.79 18.26
C PRO A 12 6.51 5.11 18.97
N ASP A 13 7.03 4.18 19.77
CA ASP A 13 8.25 4.34 20.56
C ASP A 13 9.52 3.91 19.81
N ALA A 14 9.40 3.40 18.59
CA ALA A 14 10.54 2.97 17.79
C ALA A 14 11.40 4.17 17.37
N VAL A 15 12.72 3.98 17.44
CA VAL A 15 13.73 5.00 17.11
C VAL A 15 14.39 4.77 15.75
N GLU A 16 14.06 3.68 15.08
CA GLU A 16 14.55 3.34 13.75
C GLU A 16 13.37 3.13 12.79
N PRO A 17 13.46 3.59 11.53
CA PRO A 17 12.38 3.48 10.57
C PRO A 17 11.92 2.04 10.30
N ASP A 18 12.84 1.07 10.28
CA ASP A 18 12.51 -0.34 10.04
C ASP A 18 11.67 -0.96 11.17
N THR A 19 11.91 -0.56 12.40
CA THR A 19 11.12 -0.99 13.56
C THR A 19 9.87 -0.14 13.75
N ALA A 20 9.88 1.12 13.31
CA ALA A 20 8.75 2.03 13.41
C ALA A 20 7.56 1.58 12.54
N TYR A 21 7.84 0.99 11.40
CA TYR A 21 6.82 0.44 10.49
C TYR A 21 7.14 -1.03 10.16
N PRO A 22 6.84 -1.97 11.07
CA PRO A 22 7.11 -3.38 10.84
C PRO A 22 6.21 -3.89 9.70
N ILE A 23 6.82 -4.44 8.67
CA ILE A 23 6.10 -4.98 7.50
C ILE A 23 5.17 -6.12 7.87
N GLU A 24 5.56 -6.88 8.87
CA GLU A 24 4.83 -8.02 9.39
C GLU A 24 3.45 -7.64 9.92
N SER A 25 3.28 -6.39 10.33
CA SER A 25 2.00 -5.85 10.82
C SER A 25 1.07 -5.34 9.71
N MET A 26 1.53 -5.28 8.45
CA MET A 26 0.69 -4.86 7.33
C MET A 26 -0.38 -5.90 7.03
N PRO A 27 -1.63 -5.48 6.74
CA PRO A 27 -2.66 -6.40 6.28
C PRO A 27 -2.15 -7.24 5.10
N CYS A 28 -2.52 -8.51 5.08
CA CYS A 28 -2.14 -9.45 4.03
C CYS A 28 -0.64 -9.78 3.88
N HIS A 29 0.25 -9.24 4.73
CA HIS A 29 1.68 -9.58 4.68
C HIS A 29 1.92 -11.10 4.81
N VAL A 30 1.17 -11.77 5.68
CA VAL A 30 1.25 -13.23 5.86
C VAL A 30 0.99 -13.98 4.55
N LEU A 31 0.17 -13.43 3.67
CA LEU A 31 -0.17 -13.98 2.36
C LEU A 31 0.73 -13.48 1.23
N ALA A 32 1.77 -12.70 1.53
CA ALA A 32 2.68 -12.17 0.50
C ALA A 32 3.39 -13.26 -0.31
N HIS A 33 3.51 -14.48 0.23
CA HIS A 33 4.05 -15.63 -0.48
C HIS A 33 3.12 -16.15 -1.59
N LYS A 34 1.83 -15.81 -1.57
CA LYS A 34 0.81 -16.19 -2.56
C LYS A 34 0.76 -15.27 -3.78
N PHE A 35 1.44 -14.11 -3.74
CA PHE A 35 1.64 -13.30 -4.93
C PHE A 35 2.61 -13.99 -5.90
N HIS A 36 2.44 -13.75 -7.20
CA HIS A 36 3.34 -14.25 -8.26
C HIS A 36 4.67 -13.47 -8.31
N TRP A 37 5.31 -13.28 -7.15
CA TRP A 37 6.54 -12.51 -7.01
C TRP A 37 7.75 -13.10 -7.74
N LYS A 38 7.74 -14.42 -8.01
CA LYS A 38 8.82 -15.09 -8.76
C LYS A 38 8.85 -14.63 -10.20
N ASP A 39 7.69 -14.40 -10.81
CA ASP A 39 7.58 -13.92 -12.19
C ASP A 39 8.17 -12.52 -12.32
N LEU A 40 7.84 -11.63 -11.37
CA LEU A 40 8.42 -10.28 -11.32
C LEU A 40 9.94 -10.34 -11.14
N LEU A 41 10.43 -11.22 -10.27
CA LEU A 41 11.87 -11.38 -10.05
C LEU A 41 12.58 -11.89 -11.30
N THR A 42 12.01 -12.88 -11.97
CA THR A 42 12.55 -13.41 -13.24
C THR A 42 12.51 -12.36 -14.34
N ALA A 43 11.42 -11.61 -14.48
CA ALA A 43 11.33 -10.53 -15.45
C ALA A 43 12.37 -9.42 -15.17
N ALA A 44 12.63 -9.10 -13.90
CA ALA A 44 13.64 -8.13 -13.51
C ALA A 44 15.06 -8.62 -13.82
N GLU A 45 15.36 -9.90 -13.60
CA GLU A 45 16.63 -10.52 -13.93
C GLU A 45 16.88 -10.52 -15.44
N ASN A 46 15.83 -10.69 -16.24
CA ASN A 46 15.89 -10.66 -17.71
C ASN A 46 15.81 -9.25 -18.31
N GLY A 47 15.57 -8.22 -17.51
CA GLY A 47 15.39 -6.84 -17.98
C GLY A 47 14.07 -6.58 -18.73
N THR A 48 13.08 -7.47 -18.61
CA THR A 48 11.81 -7.44 -19.39
C THR A 48 10.62 -6.88 -18.61
N VAL A 49 10.83 -6.34 -17.42
CA VAL A 49 9.71 -5.78 -16.60
C VAL A 49 8.98 -4.66 -17.34
N ALA A 50 9.72 -3.77 -18.02
CA ALA A 50 9.15 -2.66 -18.77
C ALA A 50 8.31 -3.14 -19.99
N GLU A 51 8.63 -4.28 -20.57
CA GLU A 51 7.87 -4.88 -21.68
C GLU A 51 6.54 -5.49 -21.21
N SER A 52 6.37 -5.62 -19.90
CA SER A 52 5.18 -6.18 -19.23
C SER A 52 4.27 -5.10 -18.64
N GLU A 53 4.19 -3.91 -19.28
CA GLU A 53 3.40 -2.77 -18.80
C GLU A 53 1.92 -3.10 -18.57
N GLU A 54 1.36 -4.05 -19.31
CA GLU A 54 -0.02 -4.51 -19.09
C GLU A 54 -0.16 -5.40 -17.83
N LYS A 55 0.94 -6.01 -17.38
CA LYS A 55 0.96 -6.93 -16.24
C LYS A 55 1.15 -6.20 -14.91
N TYR A 56 1.99 -5.17 -14.88
CA TYR A 56 2.38 -4.46 -13.66
C TYR A 56 2.00 -2.98 -13.72
N GLU A 57 1.64 -2.42 -12.57
CA GLU A 57 1.41 -0.98 -12.44
C GLU A 57 2.72 -0.19 -12.66
N PRO A 58 2.67 1.01 -13.26
CA PRO A 58 3.87 1.77 -13.61
C PRO A 58 4.83 2.04 -12.45
N LEU A 59 4.33 2.25 -11.23
CA LEU A 59 5.16 2.41 -10.04
C LEU A 59 5.92 1.11 -9.70
N THR A 60 5.29 -0.04 -9.90
CA THR A 60 5.93 -1.36 -9.70
C THR A 60 7.06 -1.54 -10.69
N VAL A 61 6.85 -1.18 -11.96
CA VAL A 61 7.89 -1.20 -13.00
C VAL A 61 9.06 -0.30 -12.62
N GLU A 62 8.81 0.93 -12.20
CA GLU A 62 9.86 1.87 -11.78
C GLU A 62 10.68 1.36 -10.58
N LEU A 63 10.01 0.83 -9.56
CA LEU A 63 10.67 0.34 -8.36
C LEU A 63 11.36 -1.02 -8.55
N SER A 64 11.05 -1.76 -9.63
CA SER A 64 11.66 -3.05 -9.94
C SER A 64 13.18 -2.96 -10.18
N LYS A 65 13.72 -1.77 -10.49
CA LYS A 65 15.16 -1.51 -10.56
C LYS A 65 15.92 -1.96 -9.30
N HIS A 66 15.26 -1.95 -8.14
CA HIS A 66 15.84 -2.42 -6.88
C HIS A 66 15.97 -3.94 -6.77
N LEU A 67 15.45 -4.70 -7.75
CA LEU A 67 15.63 -6.14 -7.86
C LEU A 67 16.93 -6.54 -8.57
N GLN A 68 17.62 -5.58 -9.20
CA GLN A 68 18.85 -5.85 -10.00
C GLN A 68 20.11 -5.96 -9.16
N GLY A 69 20.04 -5.87 -7.83
CA GLY A 69 21.24 -5.92 -6.97
C GLY A 69 20.96 -6.49 -5.60
N GLY A 70 22.04 -6.88 -4.89
CA GLY A 70 21.95 -7.41 -3.55
C GLY A 70 21.80 -8.93 -3.46
N SER A 71 21.63 -9.43 -2.24
CA SER A 71 21.45 -10.86 -2.00
C SER A 71 20.09 -11.37 -2.49
N GLN A 72 20.01 -12.66 -2.82
CA GLN A 72 18.75 -13.31 -3.22
C GLN A 72 17.64 -13.11 -2.18
N ALA A 73 17.97 -13.20 -0.89
CA ALA A 73 17.01 -12.97 0.18
C ALA A 73 16.44 -11.54 0.17
N LYS A 74 17.30 -10.53 -0.07
CA LYS A 74 16.88 -9.13 -0.19
C LYS A 74 15.98 -8.94 -1.40
N ARG A 75 16.36 -9.45 -2.58
CA ARG A 75 15.56 -9.37 -3.81
C ARG A 75 14.20 -10.04 -3.65
N THR A 76 14.15 -11.23 -3.06
CA THR A 76 12.89 -11.92 -2.76
C THR A 76 11.97 -11.08 -1.86
N LYS A 77 12.53 -10.45 -0.82
CA LYS A 77 11.76 -9.58 0.09
C LYS A 77 11.19 -8.37 -0.67
N ILE A 78 12.00 -7.71 -1.49
CA ILE A 78 11.58 -6.57 -2.31
C ILE A 78 10.51 -7.00 -3.32
N ALA A 79 10.69 -8.13 -4.03
CA ALA A 79 9.71 -8.62 -5.01
C ALA A 79 8.34 -8.88 -4.39
N LYS A 80 8.29 -9.49 -3.20
CA LYS A 80 7.02 -9.69 -2.45
C LYS A 80 6.34 -8.36 -2.09
N LEU A 81 7.11 -7.37 -1.66
CA LEU A 81 6.60 -6.04 -1.34
C LEU A 81 6.08 -5.29 -2.58
N LEU A 82 6.81 -5.38 -3.69
CA LEU A 82 6.38 -4.79 -4.95
C LEU A 82 5.08 -5.41 -5.45
N MET A 83 4.94 -6.72 -5.40
CA MET A 83 3.70 -7.39 -5.79
C MET A 83 2.53 -7.02 -4.88
N TYR A 84 2.79 -6.81 -3.59
CA TYR A 84 1.77 -6.30 -2.67
C TYR A 84 1.36 -4.88 -3.03
N ALA A 85 2.32 -3.97 -3.28
CA ALA A 85 2.03 -2.62 -3.72
C ALA A 85 1.27 -2.60 -5.07
N ASP A 86 1.64 -3.47 -6.01
CA ASP A 86 0.99 -3.65 -7.31
C ASP A 86 -0.50 -4.01 -7.16
N ALA A 87 -0.80 -4.97 -6.30
CA ALA A 87 -2.18 -5.34 -5.99
C ALA A 87 -2.98 -4.17 -5.40
N LEU A 88 -2.38 -3.40 -4.48
CA LEU A 88 -3.00 -2.22 -3.89
C LEU A 88 -3.26 -1.12 -4.92
N LEU A 89 -2.33 -0.88 -5.84
CA LEU A 89 -2.47 0.09 -6.93
C LEU A 89 -3.59 -0.32 -7.90
N LYS A 90 -3.65 -1.60 -8.26
CA LYS A 90 -4.74 -2.15 -9.08
C LYS A 90 -6.11 -1.99 -8.42
N MET A 91 -6.17 -2.14 -7.09
CA MET A 91 -7.40 -1.85 -6.34
C MET A 91 -7.79 -0.37 -6.40
N LEU A 92 -6.82 0.56 -6.31
CA LEU A 92 -7.09 2.00 -6.39
C LEU A 92 -7.69 2.44 -7.73
N SER A 93 -7.39 1.74 -8.81
CA SER A 93 -7.92 2.04 -10.14
C SER A 93 -9.41 1.67 -10.30
N ARG A 94 -10.00 1.00 -9.30
CA ARG A 94 -11.38 0.49 -9.33
C ARG A 94 -12.20 1.12 -8.22
N ASP A 95 -13.28 1.79 -8.59
CA ASP A 95 -14.16 2.45 -7.62
C ASP A 95 -15.19 1.49 -6.99
N HIS A 96 -15.63 0.48 -7.74
CA HIS A 96 -16.65 -0.47 -7.31
C HIS A 96 -16.30 -1.89 -7.72
N ILE A 97 -16.41 -2.81 -6.76
CA ILE A 97 -16.30 -4.24 -7.00
C ILE A 97 -17.68 -4.83 -6.72
N LYS A 98 -18.34 -5.30 -7.76
CA LYS A 98 -19.64 -5.97 -7.62
C LYS A 98 -19.40 -7.44 -7.31
N GLU A 99 -20.05 -7.95 -6.26
CA GLU A 99 -20.16 -9.40 -6.10
C GLU A 99 -20.91 -9.96 -7.33
N ALA A 100 -20.46 -11.09 -7.84
CA ALA A 100 -21.21 -11.81 -8.86
C ALA A 100 -22.61 -12.13 -8.27
N LYS A 101 -23.65 -11.89 -9.05
CA LYS A 101 -25.02 -12.21 -8.64
C LYS A 101 -25.05 -13.66 -8.13
N ALA A 102 -25.53 -13.85 -6.92
CA ALA A 102 -25.80 -15.18 -6.42
C ALA A 102 -26.72 -15.90 -7.40
N LYS A 103 -26.22 -16.91 -8.08
CA LYS A 103 -27.06 -17.79 -8.87
C LYS A 103 -27.75 -18.71 -7.90
N ILE A 104 -29.06 -18.64 -7.82
CA ILE A 104 -29.86 -19.66 -7.15
C ILE A 104 -29.72 -20.91 -8.01
N GLY A 105 -29.06 -21.96 -7.47
CA GLY A 105 -29.00 -23.25 -8.12
C GLY A 105 -30.42 -23.85 -8.28
N GLU A 106 -30.58 -24.75 -9.23
CA GLU A 106 -31.85 -25.47 -9.43
C GLU A 106 -32.32 -26.24 -8.18
N ASP A 107 -31.41 -26.45 -7.25
CA ASP A 107 -31.60 -27.07 -5.92
C ASP A 107 -32.02 -26.07 -4.81
N GLY A 108 -32.18 -24.79 -5.13
CA GLY A 108 -32.54 -23.74 -4.17
C GLY A 108 -31.42 -23.28 -3.26
N GLU A 109 -30.21 -23.86 -3.37
CA GLU A 109 -29.03 -23.36 -2.64
C GLU A 109 -28.44 -22.11 -3.30
N THR A 110 -28.22 -21.09 -2.49
CA THR A 110 -27.57 -19.86 -2.92
C THR A 110 -26.07 -20.09 -3.05
N LYS A 111 -25.60 -20.49 -4.22
CA LYS A 111 -24.16 -20.56 -4.51
C LYS A 111 -23.66 -19.13 -4.72
N ILE A 112 -23.02 -18.58 -3.71
CA ILE A 112 -22.26 -17.32 -3.83
C ILE A 112 -21.04 -17.65 -4.68
N ALA A 113 -21.08 -17.22 -5.96
CA ALA A 113 -19.86 -17.27 -6.75
C ALA A 113 -18.79 -16.42 -6.05
N PRO A 114 -17.56 -16.92 -5.88
CA PRO A 114 -16.50 -16.14 -5.30
C PRO A 114 -16.35 -14.83 -6.07
N ALA A 115 -16.09 -13.74 -5.34
CA ALA A 115 -15.84 -12.43 -5.93
C ALA A 115 -14.88 -12.59 -7.12
N HIS A 116 -15.18 -11.97 -8.24
CA HIS A 116 -14.56 -12.25 -9.54
C HIS A 116 -13.02 -12.16 -9.46
N PRO A 117 -12.28 -13.15 -10.00
CA PRO A 117 -10.80 -13.18 -9.99
C PRO A 117 -10.15 -12.05 -10.81
N PHE A 118 -10.93 -11.22 -11.50
CA PHE A 118 -10.45 -10.11 -12.34
C PHE A 118 -9.84 -8.91 -11.58
N MET A 119 -9.79 -8.97 -10.23
CA MET A 119 -9.30 -7.83 -9.45
C MET A 119 -7.82 -7.52 -9.67
N PHE A 120 -7.01 -8.50 -9.99
CA PHE A 120 -5.55 -8.35 -9.85
C PHE A 120 -4.74 -8.52 -11.13
N THR A 121 -5.24 -9.25 -12.12
CA THR A 121 -4.54 -9.42 -13.40
C THR A 121 -5.50 -9.77 -14.51
N SER A 122 -5.24 -9.31 -15.72
CA SER A 122 -5.90 -9.82 -16.92
C SER A 122 -5.42 -11.26 -17.17
N GLY A 123 -6.18 -12.24 -16.71
CA GLY A 123 -5.98 -13.65 -17.07
C GLY A 123 -5.24 -14.53 -16.05
N GLU A 124 -4.76 -14.01 -14.91
CA GLU A 124 -4.14 -14.85 -13.88
C GLU A 124 -5.15 -15.19 -12.75
N ASN A 125 -5.16 -16.45 -12.35
CA ASN A 125 -5.90 -16.89 -11.16
C ASN A 125 -5.19 -16.39 -9.91
N VAL A 126 -5.76 -15.40 -9.25
CA VAL A 126 -5.29 -14.97 -7.93
C VAL A 126 -5.75 -15.98 -6.89
N ASP A 127 -4.87 -16.31 -5.94
CA ASP A 127 -5.22 -17.18 -4.81
C ASP A 127 -6.47 -16.65 -4.10
N PRO A 128 -7.55 -17.44 -3.95
CA PRO A 128 -8.81 -16.97 -3.37
C PRO A 128 -8.67 -16.41 -1.95
N LEU A 129 -7.80 -16.98 -1.13
CA LEU A 129 -7.56 -16.51 0.25
C LEU A 129 -6.89 -15.13 0.25
N LEU A 130 -5.97 -14.89 -0.69
CA LEU A 130 -5.34 -13.59 -0.84
C LEU A 130 -6.35 -12.55 -1.29
N GLN A 131 -7.21 -12.90 -2.25
CA GLN A 131 -8.26 -12.01 -2.73
C GLN A 131 -9.24 -11.64 -1.62
N GLU A 132 -9.73 -12.60 -0.85
CA GLU A 132 -10.63 -12.39 0.27
C GLU A 132 -9.99 -11.48 1.33
N ALA A 133 -8.75 -11.76 1.72
CA ALA A 133 -8.03 -10.94 2.70
C ALA A 133 -7.82 -9.48 2.24
N LEU A 134 -7.56 -9.25 0.96
CA LEU A 134 -7.44 -7.91 0.40
C LEU A 134 -8.79 -7.18 0.40
N ILE A 135 -9.86 -7.86 0.00
CA ILE A 135 -11.23 -7.32 0.03
C ILE A 135 -11.59 -6.90 1.46
N GLU A 136 -11.43 -7.78 2.43
CA GLU A 136 -11.78 -7.50 3.83
C GLU A 136 -10.94 -6.36 4.44
N SER A 137 -9.67 -6.28 4.06
CA SER A 137 -8.76 -5.27 4.60
C SER A 137 -8.98 -3.88 4.01
N TYR A 138 -9.40 -3.77 2.74
CA TYR A 138 -9.36 -2.50 2.00
C TYR A 138 -10.69 -2.06 1.40
N LEU A 139 -11.74 -2.84 1.51
CA LEU A 139 -13.06 -2.47 1.00
C LEU A 139 -14.08 -2.44 2.13
N ASP A 140 -15.09 -1.60 1.94
CA ASP A 140 -16.24 -1.54 2.82
C ASP A 140 -17.40 -2.28 2.14
N ARG A 141 -18.13 -3.11 2.90
CA ARG A 141 -19.33 -3.79 2.39
C ARG A 141 -20.49 -2.81 2.34
N ASP A 142 -21.11 -2.68 1.18
CA ASP A 142 -22.33 -1.90 1.01
C ASP A 142 -23.54 -2.84 0.88
N PHE A 143 -24.47 -2.72 1.83
CA PHE A 143 -25.70 -3.51 1.89
C PHE A 143 -26.94 -2.69 1.50
N SER A 144 -26.78 -1.49 0.94
CA SER A 144 -27.86 -0.55 0.67
C SER A 144 -28.76 -0.91 -0.51
N GLY A 145 -28.49 -2.01 -1.22
CA GLY A 145 -29.27 -2.45 -2.38
C GLY A 145 -29.46 -3.96 -2.44
N ASP A 146 -30.20 -4.41 -3.45
CA ASP A 146 -30.44 -5.84 -3.75
C ASP A 146 -29.17 -6.59 -4.19
N ILE A 147 -28.11 -5.85 -4.50
CA ILE A 147 -26.81 -6.39 -4.91
C ILE A 147 -25.79 -6.06 -3.85
N ARG A 148 -25.21 -7.08 -3.25
CA ARG A 148 -24.04 -6.90 -2.39
C ARG A 148 -22.89 -6.35 -3.21
N GLN A 149 -22.37 -5.21 -2.80
CA GLN A 149 -21.22 -4.60 -3.47
C GLN A 149 -20.17 -4.18 -2.45
N TYR A 150 -18.94 -4.18 -2.90
CA TYR A 150 -17.82 -3.64 -2.13
C TYR A 150 -17.49 -2.25 -2.67
N VAL A 151 -17.33 -1.30 -1.77
CA VAL A 151 -17.04 0.09 -2.10
C VAL A 151 -15.72 0.48 -1.48
N MET A 152 -14.91 1.18 -2.25
CA MET A 152 -13.67 1.77 -1.75
C MET A 152 -13.95 3.19 -1.26
N SER A 153 -14.20 3.35 0.03
CA SER A 153 -14.36 4.66 0.65
C SER A 153 -13.09 5.51 0.55
N LYS A 154 -13.24 6.82 0.69
CA LYS A 154 -12.08 7.74 0.76
C LYS A 154 -11.06 7.28 1.81
N HIS A 155 -11.54 6.87 2.97
CA HIS A 155 -10.71 6.35 4.06
C HIS A 155 -9.85 5.15 3.61
N ARG A 156 -10.44 4.21 2.88
CA ARG A 156 -9.73 3.04 2.34
C ARG A 156 -8.73 3.42 1.25
N LYS A 157 -9.09 4.37 0.37
CA LYS A 157 -8.17 4.91 -0.64
C LYS A 157 -6.94 5.55 0.02
N ASP A 158 -7.15 6.34 1.07
CA ASP A 158 -6.07 6.98 1.81
C ASP A 158 -5.16 5.96 2.49
N LEU A 159 -5.74 4.91 3.09
CA LEU A 159 -4.98 3.82 3.70
C LEU A 159 -4.11 3.09 2.67
N ILE A 160 -4.67 2.74 1.51
CA ILE A 160 -3.91 2.09 0.42
C ILE A 160 -2.76 2.99 -0.03
N ARG A 161 -3.02 4.28 -0.28
CA ARG A 161 -1.99 5.23 -0.69
C ARG A 161 -0.86 5.32 0.33
N LEU A 162 -1.17 5.42 1.61
CA LEU A 162 -0.19 5.44 2.69
C LEU A 162 0.64 4.17 2.74
N GLN A 163 0.04 3.00 2.51
CA GLN A 163 0.78 1.74 2.48
C GLN A 163 1.68 1.62 1.26
N VAL A 164 1.21 2.00 0.08
CA VAL A 164 2.06 2.04 -1.13
C VAL A 164 3.24 2.99 -0.93
N LEU A 165 3.01 4.17 -0.38
CA LEU A 165 4.07 5.14 -0.08
C LEU A 165 5.07 4.61 0.95
N LEU A 166 4.60 3.91 1.96
CA LEU A 166 5.45 3.29 2.96
C LEU A 166 6.32 2.16 2.36
N ILE A 167 5.75 1.34 1.49
CA ILE A 167 6.50 0.31 0.75
C ILE A 167 7.56 0.97 -0.14
N ALA A 168 7.21 2.02 -0.88
CA ALA A 168 8.14 2.75 -1.72
C ALA A 168 9.29 3.38 -0.91
N LEU A 169 8.99 4.00 0.24
CA LEU A 169 9.99 4.52 1.18
C LEU A 169 10.97 3.43 1.62
N ARG A 170 10.43 2.29 2.04
CA ARG A 170 11.26 1.18 2.54
C ARG A 170 12.18 0.61 1.47
N ILE A 171 11.67 0.41 0.25
CA ILE A 171 12.46 -0.08 -0.89
C ILE A 171 13.59 0.89 -1.24
N ASN A 172 13.33 2.20 -1.14
CA ASN A 172 14.30 3.27 -1.40
C ASN A 172 15.17 3.65 -0.17
N GLY A 173 15.22 2.81 0.87
CA GLY A 173 16.05 3.08 2.05
C GLY A 173 15.58 4.28 2.86
N TRP A 174 14.26 4.44 2.98
CA TRP A 174 13.57 5.47 3.78
C TRP A 174 13.74 6.91 3.25
N SER A 175 14.19 7.04 2.01
CA SER A 175 14.26 8.31 1.28
C SER A 175 13.51 8.18 -0.05
N LEU A 176 12.63 9.10 -0.39
CA LEU A 176 11.77 8.99 -1.56
C LEU A 176 11.68 10.31 -2.32
N GLU A 177 11.97 10.26 -3.61
CA GLU A 177 11.67 11.34 -4.54
C GLU A 177 10.19 11.31 -4.92
N LEU A 178 9.49 12.45 -4.73
CA LEU A 178 8.03 12.46 -4.79
C LEU A 178 7.46 12.65 -6.18
N LEU A 179 8.23 13.17 -7.14
CA LEU A 179 7.70 13.59 -8.44
C LEU A 179 7.08 12.41 -9.19
N SER A 180 7.83 11.32 -9.31
CA SER A 180 7.41 10.12 -10.00
C SER A 180 6.25 9.42 -9.28
N VAL A 181 6.40 9.17 -7.99
CA VAL A 181 5.39 8.48 -7.19
C VAL A 181 4.05 9.24 -7.17
N ARG A 182 4.10 10.58 -7.13
CA ARG A 182 2.92 11.44 -7.23
C ARG A 182 2.15 11.20 -8.52
N THR A 183 2.87 11.12 -9.62
CA THR A 183 2.29 10.90 -10.95
C THR A 183 1.59 9.54 -11.01
N HIS A 184 2.23 8.50 -10.52
CA HIS A 184 1.66 7.15 -10.50
C HIS A 184 0.44 7.00 -9.57
N LEU A 185 0.44 7.68 -8.43
CA LEU A 185 -0.71 7.69 -7.51
C LEU A 185 -1.83 8.65 -7.93
N ARG A 186 -1.62 9.47 -8.96
CA ARG A 186 -2.57 10.49 -9.46
C ARG A 186 -3.05 11.42 -8.34
N ILE A 187 -2.11 11.91 -7.53
CA ILE A 187 -2.38 12.83 -6.42
C ILE A 187 -1.58 14.12 -6.59
N ASP A 188 -2.07 15.21 -6.00
CA ASP A 188 -1.37 16.48 -6.07
C ASP A 188 -0.20 16.59 -5.08
N SER A 189 0.61 17.64 -5.24
CA SER A 189 1.79 17.87 -4.40
C SER A 189 1.44 18.15 -2.93
N LYS A 190 0.27 18.72 -2.65
CA LYS A 190 -0.18 19.00 -1.28
C LYS A 190 -0.63 17.70 -0.61
N GLU A 191 -1.35 16.86 -1.35
CA GLU A 191 -1.87 15.58 -0.87
C GLU A 191 -0.73 14.61 -0.55
N ILE A 192 0.24 14.41 -1.46
CA ILE A 192 1.38 13.52 -1.19
C ILE A 192 2.21 14.01 0.00
N MET A 193 2.44 15.32 0.12
CA MET A 193 3.14 15.89 1.27
C MET A 193 2.36 15.71 2.58
N ALA A 194 1.02 15.73 2.53
CA ALA A 194 0.20 15.44 3.70
C ALA A 194 0.34 13.99 4.14
N TYR A 195 0.33 13.03 3.21
CA TYR A 195 0.58 11.62 3.51
C TYR A 195 1.99 11.39 4.08
N MET A 196 3.01 12.00 3.49
CA MET A 196 4.38 11.87 3.99
C MET A 196 4.54 12.41 5.42
N ARG A 197 3.89 13.52 5.73
CA ARG A 197 3.86 14.05 7.11
C ARG A 197 3.12 13.13 8.07
N GLN A 198 2.05 12.45 7.62
CA GLN A 198 1.34 11.46 8.43
C GLN A 198 2.24 10.27 8.78
N LEU A 199 3.16 9.91 7.89
CA LEU A 199 4.17 8.86 8.12
C LEU A 199 5.37 9.36 8.94
N GLY A 200 5.39 10.62 9.36
CA GLY A 200 6.52 11.21 10.11
C GLY A 200 7.69 11.66 9.24
N CYS A 201 7.56 11.65 7.91
CA CYS A 201 8.63 12.06 7.02
C CYS A 201 8.88 13.58 7.05
N ARG A 202 10.12 13.96 6.79
CA ARG A 202 10.58 15.35 6.64
C ARG A 202 11.01 15.61 5.20
N SER A 203 10.82 16.86 4.74
CA SER A 203 11.37 17.31 3.46
C SER A 203 12.87 17.46 3.55
N VAL A 204 13.59 16.97 2.56
CA VAL A 204 15.03 17.19 2.38
C VAL A 204 15.22 18.44 1.54
N LYS A 205 16.07 19.37 2.02
CA LYS A 205 16.41 20.58 1.28
C LYS A 205 17.59 20.30 0.34
N GLY A 206 17.56 20.87 -0.87
CA GLY A 206 18.75 20.92 -1.72
C GLY A 206 18.73 20.11 -3.02
N GLY A 207 17.57 19.63 -3.45
CA GLY A 207 17.40 18.97 -4.76
C GLY A 207 16.44 19.69 -5.70
N ASN A 208 16.55 19.42 -7.01
CA ASN A 208 15.60 19.93 -8.02
C ASN A 208 14.22 19.29 -7.86
N ASN A 209 14.16 18.11 -7.28
CA ASN A 209 12.93 17.35 -7.04
C ASN A 209 12.61 17.29 -5.55
N PRO A 210 11.33 17.43 -5.16
CA PRO A 210 10.93 17.32 -3.77
C PRO A 210 11.19 15.90 -3.26
N THR A 211 12.12 15.79 -2.31
CA THR A 211 12.50 14.54 -1.67
C THR A 211 12.09 14.58 -0.22
N VAL A 212 11.63 13.44 0.30
CA VAL A 212 11.30 13.25 1.71
C VAL A 212 12.12 12.11 2.30
N LYS A 213 12.36 12.16 3.59
CA LYS A 213 13.06 11.13 4.34
C LYS A 213 12.33 10.83 5.64
N LEU A 214 12.21 9.55 5.98
CA LEU A 214 11.90 9.13 7.33
C LEU A 214 13.22 8.87 8.05
N ASP A 215 13.60 9.81 8.92
CA ASP A 215 14.82 9.76 9.72
C ASP A 215 14.45 10.15 11.14
N LEU A 216 14.54 9.20 12.03
CA LEU A 216 14.12 9.37 13.42
C LEU A 216 15.22 9.96 14.31
N GLU A 217 16.46 10.05 13.81
CA GLU A 217 17.58 10.67 14.54
C GLU A 217 17.71 10.15 15.99
N GLY A 218 17.37 8.87 16.22
CA GLY A 218 17.36 8.27 17.56
C GLY A 218 16.22 8.73 18.49
N LYS A 219 15.18 9.42 17.94
CA LYS A 219 13.98 9.83 18.68
C LYS A 219 12.80 8.94 18.32
N PRO A 220 11.84 8.75 19.23
CA PRO A 220 10.64 7.96 18.98
C PRO A 220 9.84 8.49 17.80
N LEU A 221 9.24 7.60 16.99
CA LEU A 221 8.39 7.96 15.86
C LEU A 221 7.26 8.92 16.28
N VAL A 222 6.73 8.75 17.47
CA VAL A 222 5.66 9.60 18.04
C VAL A 222 5.99 11.09 17.99
N ASP A 223 7.27 11.47 18.12
CA ASP A 223 7.72 12.87 18.06
C ASP A 223 7.61 13.47 16.65
N TYR A 224 7.47 12.63 15.63
CA TYR A 224 7.37 13.03 14.24
C TYR A 224 5.94 13.04 13.73
N LEU A 225 5.03 12.33 14.41
CA LEU A 225 3.63 12.25 14.01
C LEU A 225 2.86 13.54 14.36
N PRO A 226 2.10 14.13 13.42
CA PRO A 226 1.50 15.46 13.58
C PRO A 226 0.52 15.62 14.76
N GLU A 227 -0.22 14.56 15.13
CA GLU A 227 -1.26 14.64 16.17
C GLU A 227 -0.73 14.79 17.59
N ILE A 228 0.33 14.09 17.86
CA ILE A 228 0.91 14.07 19.21
C ILE A 228 1.56 15.40 19.49
N ARG A 229 2.19 16.01 18.49
CA ARG A 229 2.70 17.38 18.60
C ARG A 229 1.61 18.41 18.90
N ALA A 230 0.41 18.27 18.32
CA ALA A 230 -0.69 19.17 18.57
C ALA A 230 -1.25 19.00 20.00
N ARG A 231 -1.27 17.77 20.54
CA ARG A 231 -1.68 17.48 21.92
C ARG A 231 -0.65 17.95 22.94
N ALA A 232 0.64 17.71 22.69
CA ALA A 232 1.72 18.17 23.55
C ALA A 232 1.79 19.72 23.66
N LYS A 233 1.57 20.43 22.55
CA LYS A 233 1.49 21.90 22.55
C LYS A 233 0.27 22.44 23.31
N ARG A 234 -0.85 21.72 23.35
CA ARG A 234 -2.05 22.10 24.10
C ARG A 234 -1.95 21.78 25.60
N ALA A 235 -1.12 20.80 25.96
CA ALA A 235 -0.91 20.36 27.33
C ALA A 235 0.13 21.19 28.11
N LYS A 236 0.90 22.06 27.44
CA LYS A 236 1.78 22.99 28.16
C LYS A 236 0.94 24.04 28.86
N PRO A 237 1.01 24.18 30.20
CA PRO A 237 0.35 25.27 30.93
C PRO A 237 0.84 26.61 30.36
N ARG A 238 -0.05 27.53 30.17
CA ARG A 238 0.32 28.96 30.00
C ARG A 238 0.81 29.44 31.35
N GLU A 239 2.11 29.64 31.50
CA GLU A 239 2.68 30.42 32.58
C GLU A 239 2.28 31.89 32.43
#